data_a221bac20684eb2e6d41a51d8e309108
#
_entry.id   a221bac20684eb2e6d41a51d8e309108
#
_cell.length_a   1.000
_cell.length_b   1.000
_cell.length_c   1.000
_cell.angle_alpha   90.00
_cell.angle_beta   90.00
_cell.angle_gamma   90.00
#
_symmetry.space_group_name_H-M   'P 1'
#
loop_
_entity.id
_entity.type
_entity.pdbx_description
1 polymer ?
#
loop_
_entity_poly.entity_id
_entity_poly.type
_entity_poly.pdbx_seq_one_letter_code
_entity_poly.pdbx_strand_id
1 'polypeptide(L)'
;LLLKSIELRQIGDYNINYAMSGGLDSTSLAIISKEILNYQVETFTIKNDINHLTKDENKKFNEDFYYANLISKKYNIKNTPIVINQDKILENFVESTNSLEEPNYSFQNISQYMFFKEVSKYSRVMITGDGADELIGGYNFFFLDKYYKYLSILPQPIKIILSKLHFNNKKLKKFFY
;
A
#
# COMPACT_ATOMS: atom_id res chain seq x y z
N LEU A 1 -7.12 5.27 -20.09
CA LEU A 1 -8.04 5.12 -18.95
C LEU A 1 -7.47 5.78 -17.70
N LEU A 2 -6.24 5.41 -17.23
CA LEU A 2 -5.64 5.92 -15.98
C LEU A 2 -5.53 7.45 -15.95
N LEU A 3 -5.00 8.08 -17.01
CA LEU A 3 -4.90 9.55 -17.10
C LEU A 3 -6.27 10.22 -16.92
N LYS A 4 -7.27 9.74 -17.67
CA LYS A 4 -8.65 10.26 -17.56
C LYS A 4 -9.24 10.08 -16.16
N SER A 5 -8.92 8.94 -15.50
CA SER A 5 -9.35 8.68 -14.12
C SER A 5 -8.73 9.67 -13.13
N ILE A 6 -7.46 10.01 -13.30
CA ILE A 6 -6.78 10.99 -12.45
C ILE A 6 -7.35 12.39 -12.70
N GLU A 7 -7.51 12.80 -13.97
CA GLU A 7 -8.09 14.11 -14.32
C GLU A 7 -9.47 14.33 -13.71
N LEU A 8 -10.35 13.32 -13.77
CA LEU A 8 -11.69 13.42 -13.19
C LEU A 8 -11.67 13.59 -11.66
N ARG A 9 -10.64 13.09 -10.99
CA ARG A 9 -10.48 13.21 -9.53
C ARG A 9 -9.78 14.50 -9.11
N GLN A 10 -9.27 15.28 -10.06
CA GLN A 10 -8.72 16.62 -9.79
C GLN A 10 -9.78 17.73 -9.77
N ILE A 11 -11.03 17.39 -10.09
CA ILE A 11 -12.13 18.37 -10.10
C ILE A 11 -12.66 18.50 -8.67
N GLY A 12 -12.49 19.67 -8.06
CA GLY A 12 -12.98 19.95 -6.71
C GLY A 12 -12.53 21.31 -6.21
N ASP A 13 -13.13 21.75 -5.10
CA ASP A 13 -12.87 23.07 -4.49
C ASP A 13 -11.64 23.08 -3.57
N TYR A 14 -11.04 21.92 -3.34
CA TYR A 14 -9.90 21.75 -2.44
C TYR A 14 -8.65 21.24 -3.16
N ASN A 15 -7.49 21.62 -2.66
CA ASN A 15 -6.23 21.04 -3.09
C ASN A 15 -6.22 19.53 -2.84
N ILE A 16 -5.88 18.79 -3.87
CA ILE A 16 -5.82 17.32 -3.83
C ILE A 16 -4.39 16.91 -3.57
N ASN A 17 -4.20 16.13 -2.54
CA ASN A 17 -2.91 15.62 -2.12
C ASN A 17 -2.85 14.10 -2.33
N TYR A 18 -1.67 13.52 -2.16
CA TYR A 18 -1.43 12.11 -2.43
C TYR A 18 -0.80 11.41 -1.23
N ALA A 19 -1.31 10.24 -0.88
CA ALA A 19 -0.58 9.31 -0.03
C ALA A 19 0.48 8.60 -0.87
N MET A 20 1.74 8.67 -0.48
CA MET A 20 2.84 8.06 -1.22
C MET A 20 3.66 7.14 -0.30
N SER A 21 3.61 5.84 -0.55
CA SER A 21 4.39 4.84 0.17
C SER A 21 5.77 4.57 -0.45
N GLY A 22 6.04 5.10 -1.65
CA GLY A 22 7.22 4.73 -2.42
C GLY A 22 7.03 3.44 -3.22
N GLY A 23 5.90 2.73 -3.06
CA GLY A 23 5.48 1.63 -3.91
C GLY A 23 5.05 2.12 -5.30
N LEU A 24 4.96 1.18 -6.26
CA LEU A 24 4.71 1.50 -7.67
C LEU A 24 3.40 2.28 -7.86
N ASP A 25 2.33 1.85 -7.22
CA ASP A 25 0.96 2.34 -7.45
C ASP A 25 0.79 3.78 -6.98
N SER A 26 1.04 4.03 -5.69
CA SER A 26 0.92 5.38 -5.11
C SER A 26 1.89 6.38 -5.75
N THR A 27 3.10 5.93 -6.05
CA THR A 27 4.14 6.74 -6.70
C THR A 27 3.75 7.10 -8.14
N SER A 28 3.21 6.14 -8.91
CA SER A 28 2.78 6.38 -10.29
C SER A 28 1.69 7.44 -10.35
N LEU A 29 0.72 7.42 -9.43
CA LEU A 29 -0.34 8.43 -9.36
C LEU A 29 0.24 9.83 -9.15
N ALA A 30 1.15 9.99 -8.20
CA ALA A 30 1.77 11.29 -7.92
C ALA A 30 2.63 11.79 -9.08
N ILE A 31 3.46 10.92 -9.69
CA ILE A 31 4.33 11.29 -10.83
C ILE A 31 3.50 11.63 -12.06
N ILE A 32 2.50 10.81 -12.41
CA ILE A 32 1.62 11.06 -13.57
C ILE A 32 0.92 12.40 -13.40
N SER A 33 0.38 12.68 -12.24
CA SER A 33 -0.31 13.92 -11.94
C SER A 33 0.61 15.13 -12.13
N LYS A 34 1.86 15.03 -11.67
CA LYS A 34 2.82 16.13 -11.79
C LYS A 34 3.44 16.25 -13.18
N GLU A 35 4.05 15.18 -13.69
CA GLU A 35 4.90 15.23 -14.88
C GLU A 35 4.12 15.14 -16.20
N ILE A 36 2.95 14.51 -16.18
CA ILE A 36 2.15 14.32 -17.39
C ILE A 36 0.96 15.28 -17.41
N LEU A 37 0.27 15.44 -16.29
CA LEU A 37 -0.93 16.27 -16.21
C LEU A 37 -0.65 17.69 -15.71
N ASN A 38 0.60 17.98 -15.31
CA ASN A 38 1.06 19.30 -14.85
C ASN A 38 0.28 19.86 -13.64
N TYR A 39 -0.25 19.00 -12.76
CA TYR A 39 -0.87 19.44 -11.52
C TYR A 39 0.18 19.77 -10.45
N GLN A 40 -0.17 20.65 -9.53
CA GLN A 40 0.60 20.85 -8.31
C GLN A 40 0.37 19.64 -7.38
N VAL A 41 1.43 18.92 -7.04
CA VAL A 41 1.36 17.70 -6.25
C VAL A 41 2.12 17.87 -4.94
N GLU A 42 1.42 17.67 -3.85
CA GLU A 42 2.02 17.45 -2.53
C GLU A 42 1.69 16.05 -2.04
N THR A 43 2.64 15.42 -1.35
CA THR A 43 2.49 14.04 -0.89
C THR A 43 2.68 13.93 0.62
N PHE A 44 2.06 12.91 1.20
CA PHE A 44 2.23 12.53 2.60
C PHE A 44 2.67 11.07 2.68
N THR A 45 3.59 10.78 3.59
CA THR A 45 4.14 9.43 3.77
C THR A 45 4.20 9.08 5.25
N ILE A 46 3.82 7.86 5.61
CA ILE A 46 4.01 7.36 6.97
C ILE A 46 5.50 7.22 7.27
N LYS A 47 5.91 7.76 8.40
CA LYS A 47 7.21 7.49 9.01
C LYS A 47 6.99 6.91 10.39
N ASN A 48 7.41 5.67 10.60
CA ASN A 48 7.27 5.01 11.89
C ASN A 48 8.34 5.49 12.87
N ASP A 49 7.93 5.87 14.07
CA ASP A 49 8.79 6.16 15.20
C ASP A 49 8.70 5.00 16.20
N ILE A 50 9.79 4.22 16.29
CA ILE A 50 9.85 3.00 17.11
C ILE A 50 11.10 3.08 17.96
N ASN A 51 10.90 3.27 19.27
CA ASN A 51 11.96 3.58 20.22
C ASN A 51 12.95 2.45 20.51
N HIS A 52 12.64 1.20 20.15
CA HIS A 52 13.41 0.02 20.58
C HIS A 52 14.11 -0.74 19.45
N LEU A 53 14.14 -0.19 18.24
CA LEU A 53 14.73 -0.85 17.08
C LEU A 53 16.20 -0.45 16.89
N THR A 54 16.99 -1.42 16.42
CA THR A 54 18.32 -1.14 15.87
C THR A 54 18.21 -0.29 14.60
N LYS A 55 19.33 0.31 14.16
CA LYS A 55 19.35 1.13 12.94
C LYS A 55 18.88 0.36 11.70
N ASP A 56 19.24 -0.90 11.58
CA ASP A 56 18.87 -1.74 10.43
C ASP A 56 17.40 -2.13 10.45
N GLU A 57 16.85 -2.46 11.61
CA GLU A 57 15.42 -2.72 11.78
C GLU A 57 14.60 -1.46 11.51
N ASN A 58 15.01 -0.31 12.04
CA ASN A 58 14.34 0.96 11.78
C ASN A 58 14.34 1.30 10.28
N LYS A 59 15.45 1.06 9.57
CA LYS A 59 15.51 1.22 8.12
C LYS A 59 14.51 0.33 7.40
N LYS A 60 14.39 -0.93 7.81
CA LYS A 60 13.44 -1.88 7.22
C LYS A 60 11.98 -1.48 7.48
N PHE A 61 11.66 -1.03 8.70
CA PHE A 61 10.31 -0.55 9.04
C PHE A 61 9.93 0.77 8.35
N ASN A 62 10.92 1.58 7.96
CA ASN A 62 10.74 2.84 7.25
C ASN A 62 11.16 2.76 5.77
N GLU A 63 11.13 1.57 5.18
CA GLU A 63 11.51 1.37 3.77
C GLU A 63 10.62 2.19 2.84
N ASP A 64 9.33 2.20 3.07
CA ASP A 64 8.35 3.01 2.34
C ASP A 64 8.69 4.50 2.39
N PHE A 65 8.98 5.02 3.57
CA PHE A 65 9.41 6.41 3.74
C PHE A 65 10.72 6.71 3.01
N TYR A 66 11.67 5.78 3.04
CA TYR A 66 12.94 5.92 2.34
C TYR A 66 12.74 6.07 0.82
N TYR A 67 11.96 5.17 0.20
CA TYR A 67 11.68 5.23 -1.23
C TYR A 67 10.83 6.45 -1.61
N ALA A 68 9.80 6.76 -0.84
CA ALA A 68 8.98 7.95 -1.05
C ALA A 68 9.85 9.23 -1.06
N ASN A 69 10.78 9.35 -0.12
CA ASN A 69 11.67 10.50 -0.01
C ASN A 69 12.67 10.58 -1.18
N LEU A 70 13.17 9.43 -1.64
CA LEU A 70 14.07 9.36 -2.80
C LEU A 70 13.36 9.81 -4.08
N ILE A 71 12.14 9.35 -4.28
CA ILE A 71 11.30 9.71 -5.43
C ILE A 71 10.92 11.19 -5.37
N SER A 72 10.52 11.68 -4.21
CA SER A 72 10.17 13.09 -4.00
C SER A 72 11.30 14.03 -4.40
N LYS A 73 12.53 13.69 -4.00
CA LYS A 73 13.72 14.45 -4.41
C LYS A 73 13.95 14.40 -5.91
N LYS A 74 13.80 13.21 -6.53
CA LYS A 74 14.03 13.01 -7.96
C LYS A 74 13.07 13.83 -8.83
N TYR A 75 11.80 13.89 -8.42
CA TYR A 75 10.73 14.56 -9.18
C TYR A 75 10.36 15.93 -8.60
N ASN A 76 11.15 16.44 -7.64
CA ASN A 76 10.89 17.72 -6.97
C ASN A 76 9.44 17.84 -6.46
N ILE A 77 8.96 16.79 -5.79
CA ILE A 77 7.64 16.75 -5.14
C ILE A 77 7.84 17.06 -3.65
N LYS A 78 7.01 17.94 -3.11
CA LYS A 78 6.99 18.18 -1.65
C LYS A 78 6.38 16.98 -0.97
N ASN A 79 7.17 16.27 -0.14
CA ASN A 79 6.70 15.14 0.65
C ASN A 79 6.77 15.45 2.14
N THR A 80 5.64 15.38 2.82
CA THR A 80 5.53 15.63 4.26
C THR A 80 5.44 14.30 5.01
N PRO A 81 6.43 13.96 5.85
CA PRO A 81 6.36 12.77 6.69
C PRO A 81 5.35 12.95 7.81
N ILE A 82 4.45 11.98 7.95
CA ILE A 82 3.55 11.86 9.10
C ILE A 82 4.15 10.81 10.05
N VAL A 83 4.59 11.30 11.20
CA VAL A 83 5.25 10.44 12.20
C VAL A 83 4.20 9.68 13.00
N ILE A 84 4.20 8.35 12.87
CA ILE A 84 3.35 7.46 13.65
C ILE A 84 4.17 6.86 14.79
N ASN A 85 3.84 7.25 16.01
CA ASN A 85 4.43 6.64 17.19
C ASN A 85 3.74 5.31 17.46
N GLN A 86 4.50 4.23 17.35
CA GLN A 86 3.99 2.87 17.50
C GLN A 86 3.53 2.56 18.94
N ASP A 87 4.10 3.24 19.95
CA ASP A 87 3.68 3.09 21.35
C ASP A 87 2.25 3.60 21.58
N LYS A 88 1.76 4.49 20.71
CA LYS A 88 0.40 5.06 20.77
C LYS A 88 -0.66 4.27 20.00
N ILE A 89 -0.29 3.16 19.37
CA ILE A 89 -1.25 2.37 18.57
C ILE A 89 -2.41 1.89 19.44
N LEU A 90 -2.12 1.36 20.63
CA LEU A 90 -3.16 0.87 21.52
C LEU A 90 -4.09 1.97 22.03
N GLU A 91 -3.57 3.17 22.27
CA GLU A 91 -4.37 4.33 22.68
C GLU A 91 -5.40 4.73 21.62
N ASN A 92 -5.04 4.57 20.33
CA ASN A 92 -5.91 4.89 19.21
C ASN A 92 -6.80 3.72 18.76
N PHE A 93 -6.74 2.56 19.43
CA PHE A 93 -7.51 1.36 19.04
C PHE A 93 -9.03 1.62 19.04
N VAL A 94 -9.56 2.18 20.12
CA VAL A 94 -11.01 2.41 20.26
C VAL A 94 -11.50 3.43 19.22
N GLU A 95 -10.80 4.54 19.04
CA GLU A 95 -11.17 5.55 18.07
C GLU A 95 -11.10 5.02 16.64
N SER A 96 -10.07 4.26 16.29
CA SER A 96 -9.94 3.66 14.96
C SER A 96 -11.06 2.65 14.67
N THR A 97 -11.43 1.84 15.67
CA THR A 97 -12.53 0.86 15.57
C THR A 97 -13.86 1.58 15.35
N ASN A 98 -14.13 2.62 16.13
CA ASN A 98 -15.34 3.42 15.97
C ASN A 98 -15.41 4.12 14.61
N SER A 99 -14.27 4.57 14.11
CA SER A 99 -14.17 5.23 12.80
C SER A 99 -14.41 4.28 11.63
N LEU A 100 -14.07 3.00 11.77
CA LEU A 100 -14.30 1.96 10.76
C LEU A 100 -15.72 1.38 10.81
N GLU A 101 -16.45 1.59 11.91
CA GLU A 101 -17.78 1.00 12.19
C GLU A 101 -17.79 -0.54 12.14
N GLU A 102 -16.60 -1.17 12.26
CA GLU A 102 -16.43 -2.61 12.26
C GLU A 102 -15.27 -3.04 13.19
N PRO A 103 -15.21 -4.31 13.63
CA PRO A 103 -14.15 -4.79 14.48
C PRO A 103 -12.77 -4.62 13.83
N ASN A 104 -11.88 -3.92 14.49
CA ASN A 104 -10.51 -3.71 14.03
C ASN A 104 -9.63 -4.89 14.51
N TYR A 105 -9.06 -5.62 13.57
CA TYR A 105 -8.19 -6.78 13.81
C TYR A 105 -6.75 -6.59 13.32
N SER A 106 -6.40 -5.39 12.87
CA SER A 106 -5.10 -5.11 12.26
C SER A 106 -4.46 -3.84 12.82
N PHE A 107 -3.23 -3.94 13.28
CA PHE A 107 -2.41 -2.78 13.62
C PHE A 107 -2.20 -1.83 12.44
N GLN A 108 -2.23 -2.36 11.21
CA GLN A 108 -2.16 -1.55 10.00
C GLN A 108 -3.33 -0.58 9.89
N ASN A 109 -4.55 -1.02 10.19
CA ASN A 109 -5.75 -0.16 10.16
C ASN A 109 -5.64 0.98 11.18
N ILE A 110 -5.08 0.70 12.37
CA ILE A 110 -4.89 1.73 13.40
C ILE A 110 -3.85 2.76 12.93
N SER A 111 -2.72 2.30 12.38
CA SER A 111 -1.70 3.19 11.82
C SER A 111 -2.23 4.04 10.67
N GLN A 112 -3.08 3.47 9.82
CA GLN A 112 -3.74 4.17 8.74
C GLN A 112 -4.74 5.21 9.26
N TYR A 113 -5.53 4.87 10.29
CA TYR A 113 -6.39 5.83 10.98
C TYR A 113 -5.58 7.00 11.54
N MET A 114 -4.48 6.73 12.26
CA MET A 114 -3.61 7.76 12.80
C MET A 114 -3.01 8.65 11.70
N PHE A 115 -2.62 8.04 10.58
CA PHE A 115 -2.11 8.76 9.42
C PHE A 115 -3.17 9.72 8.86
N PHE A 116 -4.37 9.26 8.57
CA PHE A 116 -5.43 10.11 8.03
C PHE A 116 -5.90 11.17 9.04
N LYS A 117 -5.93 10.84 10.32
CA LYS A 117 -6.23 11.80 11.41
C LYS A 117 -5.22 12.96 11.42
N GLU A 118 -3.94 12.67 11.27
CA GLU A 118 -2.90 13.72 11.17
C GLU A 118 -2.97 14.49 9.86
N VAL A 119 -3.14 13.79 8.73
CA VAL A 119 -3.23 14.43 7.40
C VAL A 119 -4.44 15.34 7.30
N SER A 120 -5.56 15.02 7.95
CA SER A 120 -6.77 15.84 7.93
C SER A 120 -6.58 17.27 8.43
N LYS A 121 -5.50 17.51 9.17
CA LYS A 121 -5.10 18.87 9.62
C LYS A 121 -4.54 19.72 8.48
N TYR A 122 -4.08 19.10 7.39
CA TYR A 122 -3.42 19.74 6.25
C TYR A 122 -4.21 19.63 4.95
N SER A 123 -4.98 18.57 4.79
CA SER A 123 -5.66 18.23 3.55
C SER A 123 -7.05 17.66 3.81
N ARG A 124 -8.02 18.08 2.98
CA ARG A 124 -9.38 17.53 3.01
C ARG A 124 -9.59 16.40 2.01
N VAL A 125 -8.79 16.36 0.96
CA VAL A 125 -8.91 15.36 -0.11
C VAL A 125 -7.55 14.75 -0.38
N MET A 126 -7.51 13.43 -0.39
CA MET A 126 -6.30 12.67 -0.67
C MET A 126 -6.58 11.54 -1.66
N ILE A 127 -5.70 11.37 -2.63
CA ILE A 127 -5.68 10.22 -3.54
C ILE A 127 -4.69 9.20 -2.99
N THR A 128 -5.13 7.95 -2.91
CA THR A 128 -4.32 6.80 -2.47
C THR A 128 -4.09 5.83 -3.61
N GLY A 129 -3.12 4.93 -3.45
CA GLY A 129 -2.86 3.82 -4.38
C GLY A 129 -3.73 2.59 -4.15
N ASP A 130 -4.67 2.66 -3.20
CA ASP A 130 -5.51 1.53 -2.85
C ASP A 130 -6.38 1.07 -4.03
N GLY A 131 -6.52 -0.24 -4.18
CA GLY A 131 -7.27 -0.85 -5.28
C GLY A 131 -6.47 -1.06 -6.57
N ALA A 132 -5.22 -0.64 -6.65
CA ALA A 132 -4.40 -0.83 -7.84
C ALA A 132 -4.08 -2.31 -8.09
N ASP A 133 -3.76 -3.07 -7.05
CA ASP A 133 -3.47 -4.50 -7.14
C ASP A 133 -4.66 -5.30 -7.68
N GLU A 134 -5.88 -4.92 -7.34
CA GLU A 134 -7.12 -5.52 -7.83
C GLU A 134 -7.33 -5.23 -9.32
N LEU A 135 -6.96 -4.03 -9.78
CA LEU A 135 -7.16 -3.59 -11.16
C LEU A 135 -6.05 -4.06 -12.11
N ILE A 136 -4.80 -4.08 -11.64
CA ILE A 136 -3.62 -4.30 -12.47
C ILE A 136 -3.05 -5.70 -12.28
N GLY A 137 -3.49 -6.43 -11.25
CA GLY A 137 -3.03 -7.80 -10.96
C GLY A 137 -1.73 -7.88 -10.18
N GLY A 138 -1.52 -6.99 -9.21
CA GLY A 138 -0.31 -6.91 -8.37
C GLY A 138 -0.16 -8.08 -7.38
N TYR A 139 -1.26 -8.73 -7.01
CA TYR A 139 -1.21 -9.86 -6.09
C TYR A 139 -0.57 -11.10 -6.67
N ASN A 140 0.28 -11.74 -5.88
CA ASN A 140 0.97 -12.96 -6.27
C ASN A 140 0.02 -14.11 -6.69
N PHE A 141 -1.23 -14.13 -6.22
CA PHE A 141 -2.17 -15.18 -6.60
C PHE A 141 -2.63 -15.09 -8.06
N PHE A 142 -2.59 -13.92 -8.70
CA PHE A 142 -2.87 -13.81 -10.14
C PHE A 142 -1.86 -14.57 -10.99
N PHE A 143 -0.60 -14.65 -10.57
CA PHE A 143 0.39 -15.51 -11.23
C PHE A 143 0.07 -16.99 -11.04
N LEU A 144 -0.56 -17.34 -9.91
CA LEU A 144 -0.93 -18.70 -9.60
C LEU A 144 -2.09 -19.18 -10.47
N ASP A 145 -3.02 -18.30 -10.83
CA ASP A 145 -4.18 -18.62 -11.66
C ASP A 145 -3.76 -19.12 -13.05
N LYS A 146 -2.70 -18.56 -13.62
CA LYS A 146 -2.11 -19.05 -14.88
C LYS A 146 -1.71 -20.53 -14.79
N TYR A 147 -1.12 -20.95 -13.68
CA TYR A 147 -0.70 -22.33 -13.46
C TYR A 147 -1.86 -23.22 -13.04
N TYR A 148 -2.85 -22.71 -12.33
CA TYR A 148 -4.05 -23.44 -11.95
C TYR A 148 -4.80 -23.97 -13.16
N LYS A 149 -4.90 -23.19 -14.22
CA LYS A 149 -5.53 -23.60 -15.49
C LYS A 149 -4.86 -24.85 -16.09
N TYR A 150 -3.54 -24.95 -16.03
CA TYR A 150 -2.80 -26.14 -16.51
C TYR A 150 -2.92 -27.31 -15.54
N LEU A 151 -2.90 -27.03 -14.24
CA LEU A 151 -3.07 -28.08 -13.22
C LEU A 151 -4.49 -28.62 -13.17
N SER A 152 -5.51 -27.84 -13.51
CA SER A 152 -6.92 -28.28 -13.53
C SER A 152 -7.18 -29.35 -14.60
N ILE A 153 -6.41 -29.36 -15.69
CA ILE A 153 -6.51 -30.33 -16.79
C ILE A 153 -5.91 -31.69 -16.39
N LEU A 154 -5.05 -31.74 -15.37
CA LEU A 154 -4.41 -32.98 -14.96
C LEU A 154 -5.41 -33.96 -14.32
N PRO A 155 -5.32 -35.26 -14.61
CA PRO A 155 -6.13 -36.29 -13.95
C PRO A 155 -5.89 -36.30 -12.42
N GLN A 156 -6.95 -36.61 -11.67
CA GLN A 156 -6.91 -36.66 -10.19
C GLN A 156 -5.73 -37.46 -9.60
N PRO A 157 -5.37 -38.67 -10.11
CA PRO A 157 -4.24 -39.43 -9.57
C PRO A 157 -2.90 -38.66 -9.65
N ILE A 158 -2.68 -37.90 -10.72
CA ILE A 158 -1.49 -37.09 -10.90
C ILE A 158 -1.47 -35.91 -9.91
N LYS A 159 -2.61 -35.28 -9.67
CA LYS A 159 -2.73 -34.20 -8.66
C LYS A 159 -2.38 -34.71 -7.25
N ILE A 160 -2.85 -35.91 -6.88
CA ILE A 160 -2.54 -36.53 -5.60
C ILE A 160 -1.04 -36.85 -5.48
N ILE A 161 -0.41 -37.34 -6.54
CA ILE A 161 1.04 -37.59 -6.54
C ILE A 161 1.80 -36.27 -6.38
N LEU A 162 1.43 -35.24 -7.14
CA LEU A 162 2.06 -33.93 -7.07
C LEU A 162 1.89 -33.26 -5.67
N SER A 163 0.73 -33.43 -5.02
CA SER A 163 0.51 -32.90 -3.66
C SER A 163 1.39 -33.57 -2.60
N LYS A 164 1.78 -34.83 -2.81
CA LYS A 164 2.66 -35.62 -1.94
C LYS A 164 4.14 -35.32 -2.18
N LEU A 165 4.52 -34.79 -3.35
CA LEU A 165 5.88 -34.38 -3.61
C LEU A 165 6.20 -33.19 -2.68
N HIS A 166 7.24 -33.36 -1.86
CA HIS A 166 7.70 -32.34 -0.92
C HIS A 166 8.35 -31.20 -1.73
N PHE A 167 7.54 -30.26 -2.16
CA PHE A 167 8.09 -29.02 -2.72
C PHE A 167 8.68 -28.20 -1.57
N ASN A 168 9.98 -28.04 -1.57
CA ASN A 168 10.72 -27.19 -0.61
C ASN A 168 10.35 -25.70 -0.75
N ASN A 169 9.51 -25.37 -1.70
CA ASN A 169 9.09 -23.99 -2.02
C ASN A 169 7.72 -23.71 -1.36
N LYS A 170 7.73 -22.88 -0.30
CA LYS A 170 6.52 -22.47 0.45
C LYS A 170 5.40 -21.90 -0.46
N LYS A 171 5.75 -21.35 -1.62
CA LYS A 171 4.77 -20.82 -2.60
C LYS A 171 3.99 -21.93 -3.29
N LEU A 172 4.62 -23.07 -3.59
CA LEU A 172 3.96 -24.20 -4.24
C LEU A 172 3.11 -25.02 -3.26
N LYS A 173 3.44 -25.03 -1.95
CA LYS A 173 2.61 -25.68 -0.94
C LYS A 173 1.18 -25.15 -0.89
N LYS A 174 0.98 -23.84 -1.11
CA LYS A 174 -0.36 -23.22 -1.12
C LYS A 174 -1.24 -23.64 -2.29
N PHE A 175 -0.71 -24.32 -3.31
CA PHE A 175 -1.46 -24.82 -4.46
C PHE A 175 -2.17 -26.15 -4.23
N PHE A 176 -1.70 -26.93 -3.26
CA PHE A 176 -2.13 -28.31 -3.09
C PHE A 176 -2.90 -28.53 -1.79
N TYR A 177 -3.16 -27.47 -1.04
CA TYR A 177 -4.03 -27.43 0.14
C TYR A 177 -5.07 -26.33 -0.01
#